data_9e9ff9afe9b2434535f7f0da3ee6aa3e
#
_entry.id   9e9ff9afe9b2434535f7f0da3ee6aa3e
#
_cell.length_a   1.000
_cell.length_b   1.000
_cell.length_c   1.000
_cell.angle_alpha   90.00
_cell.angle_beta   90.00
_cell.angle_gamma   90.00
#
_symmetry.space_group_name_H-M   'P 1'
#
loop_
_entity.id
_entity.type
_entity.pdbx_description
1 polymer ?
#
loop_
_entity_poly.entity_id
_entity_poly.type
_entity_poly.pdbx_seq_one_letter_code
_entity_poly.pdbx_strand_id
1 'polypeptide(L)'
;MSDMKIYPVHKDFKKQANIELKTYNSMYLESIKNSDIFWSEQAKEFLNWQKSWNQVSSYDFSTGQASWFSEGKLNASVNCIDRHLPTKANQAAIIWEGDNPEDSEIISYRKLSDHVNKLSNALRSRRVKKGDRVCIYMPMIPEA
;
A
#
# COMPACT_ATOMS: atom_id res chain seq x y z
N MET A 1 -27.87 -24.44 -8.15
CA MET A 1 -26.60 -23.90 -7.64
C MET A 1 -25.52 -24.69 -8.33
N SER A 2 -24.68 -24.02 -9.14
CA SER A 2 -23.57 -24.75 -9.81
C SER A 2 -22.54 -25.11 -8.74
N ASP A 3 -22.18 -26.39 -8.65
CA ASP A 3 -21.08 -26.83 -7.78
C ASP A 3 -19.81 -26.07 -8.17
N MET A 4 -19.41 -25.15 -7.30
CA MET A 4 -18.14 -24.43 -7.49
C MET A 4 -17.01 -25.45 -7.36
N LYS A 5 -16.30 -25.69 -8.47
CA LYS A 5 -15.15 -26.59 -8.50
C LYS A 5 -14.01 -25.98 -7.67
N ILE A 6 -13.66 -26.63 -6.57
CA ILE A 6 -12.55 -26.23 -5.72
C ILE A 6 -11.27 -26.86 -6.27
N TYR A 7 -10.27 -26.03 -6.57
CA TYR A 7 -8.95 -26.48 -7.00
C TYR A 7 -8.00 -26.49 -5.80
N PRO A 8 -7.31 -27.62 -5.52
CA PRO A 8 -6.35 -27.69 -4.43
C PRO A 8 -5.13 -26.81 -4.72
N VAL A 9 -4.60 -26.20 -3.68
CA VAL A 9 -3.36 -25.40 -3.77
C VAL A 9 -2.19 -26.33 -4.11
N HIS A 10 -1.37 -25.95 -5.10
CA HIS A 10 -0.18 -26.71 -5.48
C HIS A 10 0.81 -26.83 -4.30
N LYS A 11 1.42 -28.01 -4.13
CA LYS A 11 2.27 -28.32 -2.97
C LYS A 11 3.46 -27.35 -2.79
N ASP A 12 4.04 -26.89 -3.89
CA ASP A 12 5.20 -25.98 -3.83
C ASP A 12 4.81 -24.56 -3.42
N PHE A 13 3.64 -24.08 -3.88
CA PHE A 13 3.06 -22.83 -3.38
C PHE A 13 2.79 -22.88 -1.87
N LYS A 14 2.22 -24.00 -1.42
CA LYS A 14 1.96 -24.18 0.02
C LYS A 14 3.23 -24.16 0.86
N LYS A 15 4.33 -24.76 0.37
CA LYS A 15 5.62 -24.78 1.07
C LYS A 15 6.29 -23.40 1.14
N GLN A 16 6.04 -22.55 0.14
CA GLN A 16 6.63 -21.21 0.05
C GLN A 16 5.73 -20.12 0.65
N ALA A 17 4.53 -20.47 1.10
CA ALA A 17 3.59 -19.52 1.69
C ALA A 17 4.14 -18.95 3.00
N ASN A 18 4.12 -17.63 3.14
CA ASN A 18 4.51 -16.95 4.37
C ASN A 18 3.53 -17.21 5.52
N ILE A 19 2.27 -17.47 5.19
CA ILE A 19 1.20 -17.72 6.15
C ILE A 19 0.48 -19.01 5.78
N GLU A 20 0.44 -19.96 6.72
CA GLU A 20 -0.34 -21.19 6.58
C GLU A 20 -1.82 -20.96 6.92
N LEU A 21 -2.71 -21.85 6.44
CA LEU A 21 -4.15 -21.75 6.66
C LEU A 21 -4.52 -21.66 8.15
N LYS A 22 -3.82 -22.40 9.01
CA LYS A 22 -4.06 -22.35 10.48
C LYS A 22 -3.75 -20.96 11.03
N THR A 23 -2.62 -20.38 10.65
CA THR A 23 -2.21 -19.03 11.05
C THR A 23 -3.18 -17.99 10.50
N TYR A 24 -3.56 -18.09 9.22
CA TYR A 24 -4.57 -17.21 8.62
C TYR A 24 -5.88 -17.21 9.41
N ASN A 25 -6.41 -18.39 9.72
CA ASN A 25 -7.66 -18.51 10.46
C ASN A 25 -7.56 -17.89 11.88
N SER A 26 -6.41 -18.06 12.55
CA SER A 26 -6.16 -17.43 13.84
C SER A 26 -6.12 -15.91 13.75
N MET A 27 -5.37 -15.38 12.78
CA MET A 27 -5.27 -13.93 12.51
C MET A 27 -6.63 -13.33 12.12
N TYR A 28 -7.40 -14.03 11.31
CA TYR A 28 -8.75 -13.61 10.93
C TYR A 28 -9.69 -13.50 12.14
N LEU A 29 -9.69 -14.52 12.99
CA LEU A 29 -10.50 -14.48 14.22
C LEU A 29 -10.07 -13.34 15.16
N GLU A 30 -8.76 -13.11 15.28
CA GLU A 30 -8.22 -12.01 16.08
C GLU A 30 -8.62 -10.65 15.52
N SER A 31 -8.56 -10.48 14.20
CA SER A 31 -8.96 -9.23 13.53
C SER A 31 -10.43 -8.86 13.74
N ILE A 32 -11.28 -9.86 14.03
CA ILE A 32 -12.70 -9.64 14.33
C ILE A 32 -12.94 -9.45 15.83
N LYS A 33 -12.34 -10.30 16.67
CA LYS A 33 -12.62 -10.30 18.12
C LYS A 33 -11.92 -9.16 18.86
N ASN A 34 -10.67 -8.86 18.47
CA ASN A 34 -9.81 -7.87 19.10
C ASN A 34 -9.29 -6.88 18.04
N SER A 35 -10.20 -6.33 17.24
CA SER A 35 -9.92 -5.57 16.04
C SER A 35 -8.90 -4.43 16.25
N ASP A 36 -9.09 -3.61 17.27
CA ASP A 36 -8.19 -2.47 17.52
C ASP A 36 -6.78 -2.92 17.90
N ILE A 37 -6.65 -3.99 18.68
CA ILE A 37 -5.34 -4.56 19.04
C ILE A 37 -4.66 -5.10 17.77
N PHE A 38 -5.37 -5.94 17.02
CA PHE A 38 -4.86 -6.55 15.81
C PHE A 38 -4.38 -5.50 14.80
N TRP A 39 -5.21 -4.52 14.46
CA TRP A 39 -4.84 -3.49 13.49
C TRP A 39 -3.79 -2.52 14.01
N SER A 40 -3.72 -2.30 15.34
CA SER A 40 -2.63 -1.54 15.95
C SER A 40 -1.27 -2.23 15.74
N GLU A 41 -1.21 -3.54 15.93
CA GLU A 41 0.01 -4.32 15.74
C GLU A 41 0.43 -4.36 14.27
N GLN A 42 -0.52 -4.63 13.35
CA GLN A 42 -0.25 -4.60 11.91
C GLN A 42 0.26 -3.22 11.45
N ALA A 43 -0.36 -2.15 11.93
CA ALA A 43 0.05 -0.80 11.58
C ALA A 43 1.45 -0.43 12.10
N LYS A 44 1.84 -0.94 13.28
CA LYS A 44 3.21 -0.74 13.80
C LYS A 44 4.25 -1.56 13.04
N GLU A 45 3.90 -2.77 12.64
CA GLU A 45 4.81 -3.68 11.93
C GLU A 45 5.06 -3.22 10.49
N PHE A 46 3.99 -2.86 9.77
CA PHE A 46 4.08 -2.61 8.33
C PHE A 46 4.25 -1.15 7.94
N LEU A 47 4.06 -0.18 8.84
CA LEU A 47 4.10 1.23 8.50
C LEU A 47 5.05 2.02 9.39
N ASN A 48 5.77 2.96 8.77
CA ASN A 48 6.59 3.93 9.47
C ASN A 48 5.75 5.18 9.78
N TRP A 49 5.48 5.41 11.05
CA TRP A 49 4.70 6.54 11.55
C TRP A 49 5.58 7.70 11.99
N GLN A 50 5.22 8.91 11.58
CA GLN A 50 5.82 10.15 12.09
C GLN A 50 5.25 10.54 13.45
N LYS A 51 3.96 10.26 13.66
CA LYS A 51 3.23 10.40 14.92
C LYS A 51 2.29 9.21 15.07
N SER A 52 2.34 8.55 16.23
CA SER A 52 1.38 7.50 16.57
C SER A 52 -0.04 8.06 16.69
N TRP A 53 -1.00 7.20 16.55
CA TRP A 53 -2.43 7.51 16.70
C TRP A 53 -2.87 7.46 18.17
N ASN A 54 -4.01 8.10 18.46
CA ASN A 54 -4.67 8.03 19.77
C ASN A 54 -5.70 6.89 19.83
N GLN A 55 -6.42 6.67 18.72
CA GLN A 55 -7.45 5.66 18.62
C GLN A 55 -7.34 4.96 17.26
N VAL A 56 -7.45 3.62 17.26
CA VAL A 56 -7.31 2.81 16.04
C VAL A 56 -8.51 2.98 15.15
N SER A 57 -9.72 2.83 15.69
CA SER A 57 -10.96 2.97 14.93
C SER A 57 -12.03 3.71 15.72
N SER A 58 -12.84 4.48 15.03
CA SER A 58 -14.08 5.08 15.52
C SER A 58 -15.04 5.20 14.37
N TYR A 59 -16.25 4.65 14.51
CA TYR A 59 -17.25 4.73 13.45
C TYR A 59 -18.66 4.82 14.03
N ASP A 60 -19.51 5.56 13.32
CA ASP A 60 -20.92 5.65 13.58
C ASP A 60 -21.66 5.57 12.24
N PHE A 61 -22.26 4.43 11.96
CA PHE A 61 -22.97 4.20 10.71
C PHE A 61 -24.27 5.02 10.61
N SER A 62 -24.84 5.50 11.73
CA SER A 62 -26.03 6.33 11.72
C SER A 62 -25.75 7.72 11.13
N THR A 63 -24.54 8.22 11.33
CA THR A 63 -24.08 9.52 10.79
C THR A 63 -23.20 9.37 9.56
N GLY A 64 -22.84 8.16 9.17
CA GLY A 64 -21.92 7.88 8.07
C GLY A 64 -20.46 8.28 8.37
N GLN A 65 -20.10 8.47 9.63
CA GLN A 65 -18.75 8.85 10.02
C GLN A 65 -17.90 7.60 10.29
N ALA A 66 -16.66 7.60 9.77
CA ALA A 66 -15.64 6.62 10.09
C ALA A 66 -14.28 7.30 10.15
N SER A 67 -13.48 6.94 11.16
CA SER A 67 -12.13 7.42 11.36
C SER A 67 -11.22 6.25 11.73
N TRP A 68 -10.06 6.18 11.11
CA TRP A 68 -9.02 5.19 11.40
C TRP A 68 -7.74 5.88 11.80
N PHE A 69 -7.05 5.34 12.81
CA PHE A 69 -5.75 5.83 13.29
C PHE A 69 -5.76 7.34 13.55
N SER A 70 -6.76 7.80 14.33
CA SER A 70 -6.99 9.22 14.58
C SER A 70 -5.75 9.92 15.12
N GLU A 71 -5.47 11.12 14.61
CA GLU A 71 -4.27 11.93 14.87
C GLU A 71 -2.94 11.30 14.47
N GLY A 72 -2.91 10.07 14.00
CA GLY A 72 -1.74 9.45 13.42
C GLY A 72 -1.24 10.22 12.20
N LYS A 73 0.07 10.28 12.02
CA LYS A 73 0.70 10.93 10.86
C LYS A 73 1.74 10.03 10.24
N LEU A 74 1.63 9.84 8.96
CA LEU A 74 2.62 9.15 8.13
C LEU A 74 2.72 9.82 6.77
N ASN A 75 3.79 9.51 6.05
CA ASN A 75 3.93 9.88 4.64
C ASN A 75 3.81 8.61 3.80
N ALA A 76 2.82 8.53 2.91
CA ALA A 76 2.59 7.39 2.05
C ALA A 76 3.77 7.15 1.09
N SER A 77 4.30 8.21 0.48
CA SER A 77 5.47 8.13 -0.42
C SER A 77 6.68 7.54 0.31
N VAL A 78 6.99 8.03 1.53
CA VAL A 78 8.08 7.48 2.35
C VAL A 78 7.85 5.99 2.62
N ASN A 79 6.64 5.59 2.97
CA ASN A 79 6.32 4.20 3.24
C ASN A 79 6.39 3.29 2.00
N CYS A 80 6.01 3.80 0.84
CA CYS A 80 6.00 3.01 -0.40
C CYS A 80 7.35 3.00 -1.11
N ILE A 81 8.16 4.06 -0.97
CA ILE A 81 9.36 4.26 -1.78
C ILE A 81 10.62 4.44 -0.93
N ASP A 82 10.70 5.55 -0.17
CA ASP A 82 11.97 5.99 0.42
C ASP A 82 12.54 5.00 1.43
N ARG A 83 11.69 4.39 2.27
CA ARG A 83 12.12 3.40 3.26
C ARG A 83 12.77 2.15 2.65
N HIS A 84 12.55 1.89 1.36
CA HIS A 84 13.09 0.74 0.66
C HIS A 84 14.45 1.04 0.00
N LEU A 85 14.82 2.30 -0.17
CA LEU A 85 16.07 2.70 -0.84
C LEU A 85 17.34 2.12 -0.22
N PRO A 86 17.49 2.02 1.13
CA PRO A 86 18.72 1.49 1.70
C PRO A 86 19.03 0.05 1.27
N THR A 87 18.02 -0.76 1.04
CA THR A 87 18.19 -2.21 0.77
C THR A 87 17.72 -2.65 -0.61
N LYS A 88 16.83 -1.88 -1.26
CA LYS A 88 16.15 -2.27 -2.52
C LYS A 88 16.30 -1.26 -3.64
N ALA A 89 17.22 -0.30 -3.54
CA ALA A 89 17.36 0.80 -4.50
C ALA A 89 17.39 0.37 -5.97
N ASN A 90 18.06 -0.74 -6.27
CA ASN A 90 18.24 -1.26 -7.62
C ASN A 90 17.23 -2.35 -8.00
N GLN A 91 16.30 -2.72 -7.10
CA GLN A 91 15.22 -3.65 -7.42
C GLN A 91 14.14 -2.94 -8.24
N ALA A 92 13.44 -3.71 -9.08
CA ALA A 92 12.27 -3.23 -9.79
C ALA A 92 11.18 -2.81 -8.79
N ALA A 93 10.73 -1.56 -8.87
CA ALA A 93 9.58 -1.04 -8.16
C ALA A 93 8.33 -1.09 -9.05
N ILE A 94 8.50 -0.85 -10.36
CA ILE A 94 7.44 -0.92 -11.36
C ILE A 94 7.97 -1.73 -12.53
N ILE A 95 7.18 -2.67 -13.01
CA ILE A 95 7.35 -3.34 -14.29
C ILE A 95 6.11 -2.95 -15.10
N TRP A 96 6.31 -2.20 -16.14
CA TRP A 96 5.25 -1.74 -17.01
C TRP A 96 5.38 -2.38 -18.41
N GLU A 97 4.25 -2.81 -18.95
CA GLU A 97 4.12 -3.34 -20.29
C GLU A 97 2.97 -2.62 -20.98
N GLY A 98 3.24 -2.07 -22.16
CA GLY A 98 2.25 -1.40 -23.00
C GLY A 98 1.40 -2.38 -23.80
N ASP A 99 0.49 -1.84 -24.62
CA ASP A 99 -0.33 -2.64 -25.54
C ASP A 99 0.53 -3.29 -26.64
N ASN A 100 1.62 -2.64 -27.04
CA ASN A 100 2.64 -3.25 -27.88
C ASN A 100 3.62 -4.03 -26.97
N PRO A 101 3.84 -5.34 -27.22
CA PRO A 101 4.76 -6.15 -26.41
C PRO A 101 6.21 -5.65 -26.39
N GLU A 102 6.62 -4.83 -27.36
CA GLU A 102 7.95 -4.21 -27.40
C GLU A 102 8.04 -2.97 -26.49
N ASP A 103 6.90 -2.42 -26.07
CA ASP A 103 6.83 -1.26 -25.21
C ASP A 103 6.79 -1.71 -23.74
N SER A 104 7.97 -1.85 -23.13
CA SER A 104 8.08 -2.22 -21.72
C SER A 104 9.12 -1.36 -21.02
N GLU A 105 8.89 -1.09 -19.74
CA GLU A 105 9.84 -0.36 -18.89
C GLU A 105 9.95 -0.97 -17.50
N ILE A 106 11.19 -1.11 -17.02
CA ILE A 106 11.46 -1.49 -15.62
C ILE A 106 12.01 -0.27 -14.90
N ILE A 107 11.27 0.19 -13.89
CA ILE A 107 11.64 1.32 -13.04
C ILE A 107 12.11 0.81 -11.69
N SER A 108 13.36 1.09 -11.32
CA SER A 108 13.88 0.74 -10.01
C SER A 108 13.33 1.69 -8.93
N TYR A 109 13.41 1.28 -7.64
CA TYR A 109 13.04 2.14 -6.51
C TYR A 109 13.80 3.47 -6.53
N ARG A 110 15.09 3.48 -6.89
CA ARG A 110 15.88 4.71 -7.01
C ARG A 110 15.33 5.63 -8.10
N LYS A 111 15.11 5.09 -9.31
CA LYS A 111 14.56 5.88 -10.43
C LYS A 111 13.17 6.42 -10.09
N LEU A 112 12.32 5.60 -9.47
CA LEU A 112 11.00 6.03 -9.01
C LEU A 112 11.09 7.16 -7.98
N SER A 113 11.96 7.05 -6.97
CA SER A 113 12.18 8.12 -5.99
C SER A 113 12.62 9.42 -6.65
N ASP A 114 13.55 9.37 -7.62
CA ASP A 114 13.99 10.54 -8.36
C ASP A 114 12.85 11.19 -9.14
N HIS A 115 11.99 10.40 -9.79
CA HIS A 115 10.83 10.91 -10.52
C HIS A 115 9.81 11.56 -9.59
N VAL A 116 9.47 10.90 -8.48
CA VAL A 116 8.53 11.42 -7.47
C VAL A 116 9.04 12.74 -6.87
N ASN A 117 10.33 12.83 -6.58
CA ASN A 117 10.93 14.06 -6.05
C ASN A 117 10.91 15.20 -7.07
N LYS A 118 11.19 14.91 -8.35
CA LYS A 118 11.11 15.91 -9.43
C LYS A 118 9.69 16.43 -9.59
N LEU A 119 8.69 15.54 -9.66
CA LEU A 119 7.28 15.91 -9.75
C LEU A 119 6.82 16.72 -8.54
N SER A 120 7.18 16.29 -7.33
CA SER A 120 6.88 17.02 -6.10
C SER A 120 7.43 18.46 -6.14
N ASN A 121 8.68 18.64 -6.58
CA ASN A 121 9.27 19.96 -6.74
C ASN A 121 8.58 20.80 -7.81
N ALA A 122 8.17 20.20 -8.92
CA ALA A 122 7.40 20.87 -9.97
C ALA A 122 6.03 21.34 -9.46
N LEU A 123 5.32 20.52 -8.69
CA LEU A 123 4.04 20.90 -8.08
C LEU A 123 4.22 22.05 -7.07
N ARG A 124 5.26 21.99 -6.23
CA ARG A 124 5.59 23.06 -5.27
C ARG A 124 5.93 24.38 -5.97
N SER A 125 6.69 24.34 -7.07
CA SER A 125 7.00 25.56 -7.86
C SER A 125 5.75 26.18 -8.47
N ARG A 126 4.72 25.39 -8.74
CA ARG A 126 3.39 25.84 -9.17
C ARG A 126 2.46 26.23 -8.03
N ARG A 127 2.99 26.30 -6.80
CA ARG A 127 2.28 26.71 -5.57
C ARG A 127 1.14 25.76 -5.14
N VAL A 128 1.17 24.50 -5.57
CA VAL A 128 0.24 23.48 -5.08
C VAL A 128 0.46 23.27 -3.58
N LYS A 129 -0.59 23.31 -2.79
CA LYS A 129 -0.58 23.27 -1.32
C LYS A 129 -1.50 22.15 -0.81
N LYS A 130 -1.39 21.85 0.47
CA LYS A 130 -2.30 20.94 1.17
C LYS A 130 -3.75 21.40 1.02
N GLY A 131 -4.61 20.49 0.58
CA GLY A 131 -6.04 20.75 0.31
C GLY A 131 -6.36 21.07 -1.14
N ASP A 132 -5.37 21.38 -1.97
CA ASP A 132 -5.59 21.56 -3.40
C ASP A 132 -5.98 20.24 -4.07
N ARG A 133 -6.78 20.32 -5.10
CA ARG A 133 -7.19 19.19 -5.91
C ARG A 133 -6.32 19.10 -7.16
N VAL A 134 -5.69 17.94 -7.34
CA VAL A 134 -4.89 17.63 -8.53
C VAL A 134 -5.62 16.53 -9.30
N CYS A 135 -5.87 16.77 -10.60
CA CYS A 135 -6.47 15.79 -11.49
C CYS A 135 -5.38 15.13 -12.33
N ILE A 136 -5.36 13.79 -12.33
CA ILE A 136 -4.53 12.99 -13.24
C ILE A 136 -5.41 12.61 -14.42
N TYR A 137 -5.02 13.04 -15.63
CA TYR A 137 -5.70 12.70 -16.88
C TYR A 137 -4.68 12.09 -17.84
N MET A 138 -4.40 10.80 -17.61
CA MET A 138 -3.39 10.02 -18.33
C MET A 138 -3.90 8.60 -18.57
N PRO A 139 -3.42 7.90 -19.63
CA PRO A 139 -3.63 6.45 -19.77
C PRO A 139 -2.84 5.69 -18.69
N MET A 140 -2.87 4.35 -18.75
CA MET A 140 -2.13 3.47 -17.84
C MET A 140 -0.64 3.41 -18.22
N ILE A 141 0.07 4.49 -17.93
CA ILE A 141 1.51 4.64 -18.14
C ILE A 141 2.24 4.82 -16.80
N PRO A 142 3.55 4.56 -16.73
CA PRO A 142 4.30 4.66 -15.47
C PRO A 142 4.24 6.05 -14.82
N GLU A 143 4.03 7.10 -15.59
CA GLU A 143 3.95 8.48 -15.11
C GLU A 143 2.64 8.80 -14.37
N ALA A 144 1.59 7.98 -14.53
CA ALA A 144 0.31 8.15 -13.83
C ALA A 144 0.40 7.67 -12.38
#